data_b8eae4f3823fcf45e7f29410c1c48189
#
_entry.id   b8eae4f3823fcf45e7f29410c1c48189
#
_cell.length_a   1.000
_cell.length_b   1.000
_cell.length_c   1.000
_cell.angle_alpha   90.00
_cell.angle_beta   90.00
_cell.angle_gamma   90.00
#
_symmetry.space_group_name_H-M   'P 1'
#
loop_
_entity.id
_entity.type
_entity.pdbx_description
1 polymer ?
#
loop_
_entity_poly.entity_id
_entity_poly.type
_entity_poly.pdbx_seq_one_letter_code
_entity_poly.pdbx_strand_id
1 'polypeptide(L)'
;MTIVKWNVRAGAYYDSVVLMQLQRGLVSLPGVIDAGVVMATPANRELLLANNLLPDEAKANPDDMLIVVKADSEKSALDAIDNVDELLTRRKSTTVSEDFHPRSMSAAAKQLPDANWVLVSVPGRYAAGVAREALDLGKHVFLYSDNVSLEDEVALKKIAREKGLLVMGPDCGTAIINGVGLGFANRVRRGSIGVVGASGTGTQAVTAHIHEIGGGISHAIGTGGRDLKSDVGAITALQSLDLLKRDPETKVIVLVSKPPSPDVATKLISDAQSTGKPVVVYFIGYPPPARKIGNLHFAISLQETAEISVKELELEDSKLQISSLYVRGLFSGGTLAYETLIGLQASLSPIYSNAPISDNQTLKDPLKSEAHTIIDLGDEFFMVGRLHPMIDNDLRIRRMKQEAEDPEVGMILFDVVLGEGSHMDPAGELAPVIKEIRKKRKEIEFVAMIIGTDDDPQDIQSQIDQLKDAGVSVFRTATEAVEYISLRFGASTLSEDVPVDLDQLKQPLAVINVGLESFYESLTSQGAQAVHVEWRPPAGGNEKMAALLAKMKK
;
A
#
# COMPACT_ATOMS: atom_id res chain seq x y z
N MET A 1 -43.90 -15.13 -34.40
CA MET A 1 -43.25 -16.17 -33.55
C MET A 1 -41.78 -15.84 -33.44
N THR A 2 -41.26 -15.75 -32.26
CA THR A 2 -39.82 -15.53 -32.10
C THR A 2 -39.05 -16.85 -32.30
N ILE A 3 -37.99 -16.81 -33.08
CA ILE A 3 -37.18 -17.98 -33.42
C ILE A 3 -35.80 -17.83 -32.74
N VAL A 4 -35.31 -18.93 -32.18
CA VAL A 4 -33.95 -18.99 -31.58
C VAL A 4 -33.10 -19.89 -32.47
N LYS A 5 -31.94 -19.39 -32.86
CA LYS A 5 -30.88 -20.15 -33.55
C LYS A 5 -29.59 -20.02 -32.78
N TRP A 6 -28.70 -20.99 -32.93
CA TRP A 6 -27.41 -20.99 -32.23
C TRP A 6 -26.29 -21.51 -33.13
N ASN A 7 -25.09 -21.13 -32.75
CA ASN A 7 -23.86 -21.64 -33.34
C ASN A 7 -22.86 -21.95 -32.23
N VAL A 8 -22.13 -23.05 -32.36
CA VAL A 8 -21.07 -23.44 -31.41
C VAL A 8 -19.74 -23.42 -32.15
N ARG A 9 -18.82 -22.62 -31.68
CA ARG A 9 -17.45 -22.57 -32.22
C ARG A 9 -16.52 -23.30 -31.27
N ALA A 10 -16.15 -24.53 -31.63
CA ALA A 10 -15.34 -25.41 -30.80
C ALA A 10 -13.93 -24.81 -30.57
N GLY A 11 -13.50 -24.73 -29.30
CA GLY A 11 -12.19 -24.24 -28.90
C GLY A 11 -11.89 -22.77 -29.26
N ALA A 12 -12.91 -22.01 -29.69
CA ALA A 12 -12.77 -20.59 -29.99
C ALA A 12 -12.91 -19.78 -28.69
N TYR A 13 -11.77 -19.41 -28.11
CA TYR A 13 -11.73 -18.58 -26.92
C TYR A 13 -11.66 -17.10 -27.28
N TYR A 14 -12.57 -16.33 -26.70
CA TYR A 14 -12.55 -14.87 -26.68
C TYR A 14 -12.76 -14.38 -25.25
N ASP A 15 -12.18 -13.23 -24.91
CA ASP A 15 -12.45 -12.61 -23.62
C ASP A 15 -13.90 -12.11 -23.50
N SER A 16 -14.34 -11.93 -22.26
CA SER A 16 -15.72 -11.54 -21.97
C SER A 16 -16.10 -10.18 -22.56
N VAL A 17 -15.15 -9.26 -22.75
CA VAL A 17 -15.41 -7.93 -23.33
C VAL A 17 -15.68 -8.07 -24.82
N VAL A 18 -14.89 -8.90 -25.55
CA VAL A 18 -15.13 -9.21 -26.98
C VAL A 18 -16.47 -9.88 -27.15
N LEU A 19 -16.81 -10.86 -26.28
CA LEU A 19 -18.08 -11.56 -26.33
C LEU A 19 -19.27 -10.62 -26.07
N MET A 20 -19.18 -9.71 -25.08
CA MET A 20 -20.20 -8.70 -24.82
C MET A 20 -20.35 -7.68 -25.95
N GLN A 21 -19.25 -7.27 -26.58
CA GLN A 21 -19.29 -6.37 -27.73
C GLN A 21 -19.92 -7.06 -28.96
N LEU A 22 -19.55 -8.31 -29.21
CA LEU A 22 -20.17 -9.12 -30.25
C LEU A 22 -21.65 -9.29 -30.00
N GLN A 23 -22.07 -9.58 -28.78
CA GLN A 23 -23.47 -9.64 -28.40
C GLN A 23 -24.19 -8.33 -28.69
N ARG A 24 -23.65 -7.17 -28.31
CA ARG A 24 -24.20 -5.85 -28.63
C ARG A 24 -24.31 -5.61 -30.14
N GLY A 25 -23.25 -6.00 -30.88
CA GLY A 25 -23.25 -5.93 -32.33
C GLY A 25 -24.38 -6.75 -32.95
N LEU A 26 -24.60 -7.98 -32.50
CA LEU A 26 -25.67 -8.86 -32.95
C LEU A 26 -27.07 -8.28 -32.63
N VAL A 27 -27.26 -7.77 -31.40
CA VAL A 27 -28.54 -7.16 -30.97
C VAL A 27 -28.86 -5.91 -31.81
N SER A 28 -27.87 -5.21 -32.35
CA SER A 28 -28.10 -4.03 -33.21
C SER A 28 -28.51 -4.38 -34.66
N LEU A 29 -28.46 -5.66 -35.05
CA LEU A 29 -28.85 -6.07 -36.41
C LEU A 29 -30.38 -6.10 -36.60
N PRO A 30 -30.85 -5.80 -37.81
CA PRO A 30 -32.29 -5.79 -38.09
C PRO A 30 -32.97 -7.13 -37.83
N GLY A 31 -34.08 -7.12 -37.09
CA GLY A 31 -34.87 -8.31 -36.78
C GLY A 31 -34.33 -9.15 -35.61
N VAL A 32 -33.19 -8.82 -35.02
CA VAL A 32 -32.70 -9.45 -33.80
C VAL A 32 -33.39 -8.83 -32.58
N ILE A 33 -33.98 -9.68 -31.74
CA ILE A 33 -34.68 -9.29 -30.52
C ILE A 33 -33.75 -9.35 -29.33
N ASP A 34 -32.94 -10.42 -29.25
CA ASP A 34 -31.98 -10.64 -28.19
C ASP A 34 -30.85 -11.57 -28.68
N ALA A 35 -29.70 -11.55 -28.05
CA ALA A 35 -28.61 -12.45 -28.35
C ALA A 35 -27.81 -12.76 -27.08
N GLY A 36 -27.23 -13.97 -27.04
CA GLY A 36 -26.28 -14.38 -26.03
C GLY A 36 -24.97 -14.85 -26.69
N VAL A 37 -23.84 -14.28 -26.30
CA VAL A 37 -22.53 -14.71 -26.78
C VAL A 37 -21.64 -14.93 -25.58
N VAL A 38 -21.34 -16.19 -25.27
CA VAL A 38 -20.65 -16.58 -24.05
C VAL A 38 -19.71 -17.77 -24.30
N MET A 39 -18.71 -17.94 -23.44
CA MET A 39 -18.07 -19.25 -23.27
C MET A 39 -19.09 -20.19 -22.61
N ALA A 40 -19.23 -21.43 -23.10
CA ALA A 40 -20.28 -22.35 -22.68
C ALA A 40 -20.02 -23.01 -21.30
N THR A 41 -19.48 -22.24 -20.34
CA THR A 41 -19.30 -22.69 -18.95
C THR A 41 -20.65 -23.01 -18.28
N PRO A 42 -20.69 -23.87 -17.25
CA PRO A 42 -21.94 -24.19 -16.54
C PRO A 42 -22.70 -22.92 -16.10
N ALA A 43 -22.02 -21.95 -15.48
CA ALA A 43 -22.62 -20.71 -15.01
C ALA A 43 -23.20 -19.85 -16.15
N ASN A 44 -22.48 -19.74 -17.27
CA ASN A 44 -22.97 -18.98 -18.44
C ASN A 44 -24.16 -19.68 -19.12
N ARG A 45 -24.19 -21.01 -19.14
CA ARG A 45 -25.33 -21.78 -19.63
C ARG A 45 -26.57 -21.59 -18.76
N GLU A 46 -26.40 -21.58 -17.41
CA GLU A 46 -27.49 -21.27 -16.48
C GLU A 46 -28.03 -19.86 -16.70
N LEU A 47 -27.15 -18.87 -16.97
CA LEU A 47 -27.56 -17.51 -17.28
C LEU A 47 -28.37 -17.43 -18.58
N LEU A 48 -27.96 -18.14 -19.63
CA LEU A 48 -28.72 -18.21 -20.91
C LEU A 48 -30.08 -18.91 -20.74
N LEU A 49 -30.15 -19.95 -19.91
CA LEU A 49 -31.40 -20.64 -19.56
C LEU A 49 -32.34 -19.70 -18.80
N ALA A 50 -31.85 -18.97 -17.81
CA ALA A 50 -32.63 -18.01 -17.04
C ALA A 50 -33.23 -16.89 -17.91
N ASN A 51 -32.56 -16.53 -19.01
CA ASN A 51 -32.98 -15.54 -19.97
C ASN A 51 -33.82 -16.13 -21.14
N ASN A 52 -34.18 -17.42 -21.10
CA ASN A 52 -34.90 -18.11 -22.16
C ASN A 52 -34.24 -17.99 -23.56
N LEU A 53 -32.91 -18.04 -23.57
CA LEU A 53 -32.11 -17.99 -24.79
C LEU A 53 -31.47 -19.34 -25.15
N LEU A 54 -31.33 -20.28 -24.23
CA LEU A 54 -30.62 -21.54 -24.47
C LEU A 54 -31.60 -22.64 -24.91
N PRO A 55 -31.55 -23.13 -26.17
CA PRO A 55 -32.28 -24.31 -26.60
C PRO A 55 -31.67 -25.58 -26.01
N ASP A 56 -32.54 -26.60 -25.74
CA ASP A 56 -32.09 -27.89 -25.17
C ASP A 56 -31.11 -28.64 -26.08
N GLU A 57 -31.19 -28.42 -27.39
CA GLU A 57 -30.33 -29.02 -28.41
C GLU A 57 -28.93 -28.38 -28.46
N ALA A 58 -28.72 -27.21 -27.90
CA ALA A 58 -27.45 -26.47 -27.97
C ALA A 58 -26.41 -27.12 -27.06
N LYS A 59 -25.73 -28.18 -27.53
CA LYS A 59 -24.63 -28.87 -26.82
C LYS A 59 -23.30 -28.18 -27.13
N ALA A 60 -22.61 -27.73 -26.10
CA ALA A 60 -21.29 -27.13 -26.18
C ALA A 60 -20.45 -27.52 -24.96
N ASN A 61 -19.15 -27.66 -25.13
CA ASN A 61 -18.22 -27.88 -24.02
C ASN A 61 -17.88 -26.52 -23.33
N PRO A 62 -17.43 -26.53 -22.09
CA PRO A 62 -17.11 -25.29 -21.36
C PRO A 62 -16.12 -24.35 -22.08
N ASP A 63 -15.28 -24.88 -22.95
CA ASP A 63 -14.25 -24.16 -23.71
C ASP A 63 -14.71 -23.72 -25.10
N ASP A 64 -15.96 -24.02 -25.46
CA ASP A 64 -16.53 -23.61 -26.75
C ASP A 64 -17.21 -22.24 -26.61
N MET A 65 -17.13 -21.41 -27.65
CA MET A 65 -17.94 -20.21 -27.73
C MET A 65 -19.35 -20.57 -28.20
N LEU A 66 -20.35 -20.22 -27.40
CA LEU A 66 -21.76 -20.42 -27.70
C LEU A 66 -22.38 -19.07 -28.07
N ILE A 67 -22.93 -19.01 -29.29
CA ILE A 67 -23.64 -17.86 -29.83
C ILE A 67 -25.11 -18.27 -29.96
N VAL A 68 -26.01 -17.49 -29.37
CA VAL A 68 -27.45 -17.70 -29.46
C VAL A 68 -28.11 -16.42 -29.91
N VAL A 69 -28.97 -16.48 -30.91
CA VAL A 69 -29.69 -15.34 -31.46
C VAL A 69 -31.19 -15.63 -31.45
N LYS A 70 -31.93 -14.71 -30.82
CA LYS A 70 -33.38 -14.69 -30.83
C LYS A 70 -33.87 -13.59 -31.76
N ALA A 71 -34.64 -13.93 -32.78
CA ALA A 71 -35.06 -13.00 -33.82
C ALA A 71 -36.55 -13.13 -34.14
N ASP A 72 -37.07 -12.16 -34.89
CA ASP A 72 -38.45 -12.12 -35.39
C ASP A 72 -38.73 -13.12 -36.50
N SER A 73 -37.67 -13.51 -37.23
CA SER A 73 -37.73 -14.45 -38.36
C SER A 73 -36.49 -15.37 -38.37
N GLU A 74 -36.63 -16.54 -39.02
CA GLU A 74 -35.53 -17.48 -39.22
C GLU A 74 -34.40 -16.87 -40.03
N LYS A 75 -34.75 -16.07 -41.03
CA LYS A 75 -33.79 -15.37 -41.88
C LYS A 75 -32.95 -14.40 -41.07
N SER A 76 -33.58 -13.54 -40.25
CA SER A 76 -32.87 -12.57 -39.41
C SER A 76 -31.91 -13.26 -38.42
N ALA A 77 -32.33 -14.42 -37.87
CA ALA A 77 -31.46 -15.16 -36.96
C ALA A 77 -30.22 -15.76 -37.64
N LEU A 78 -30.39 -16.32 -38.86
CA LEU A 78 -29.28 -16.88 -39.63
C LEU A 78 -28.36 -15.78 -40.16
N ASP A 79 -28.92 -14.69 -40.73
CA ASP A 79 -28.16 -13.55 -41.20
C ASP A 79 -27.30 -12.95 -40.05
N ALA A 80 -27.83 -12.91 -38.83
CA ALA A 80 -27.07 -12.45 -37.67
C ALA A 80 -25.91 -13.38 -37.30
N ILE A 81 -26.12 -14.71 -37.34
CA ILE A 81 -25.07 -15.71 -37.09
C ILE A 81 -23.98 -15.63 -38.17
N ASP A 82 -24.35 -15.44 -39.43
CA ASP A 82 -23.38 -15.32 -40.54
C ASP A 82 -22.57 -14.02 -40.47
N ASN A 83 -23.11 -12.96 -39.87
CA ASN A 83 -22.40 -11.70 -39.63
C ASN A 83 -21.38 -11.75 -38.48
N VAL A 84 -21.32 -12.81 -37.69
CA VAL A 84 -20.42 -12.92 -36.54
C VAL A 84 -18.95 -12.71 -36.94
N ASP A 85 -18.51 -13.30 -38.05
CA ASP A 85 -17.13 -13.17 -38.51
C ASP A 85 -16.81 -11.76 -39.01
N GLU A 86 -17.78 -11.09 -39.65
CA GLU A 86 -17.60 -9.70 -40.02
C GLU A 86 -17.52 -8.77 -38.81
N LEU A 87 -18.38 -8.97 -37.82
CA LEU A 87 -18.37 -8.20 -36.56
C LEU A 87 -17.10 -8.40 -35.78
N LEU A 88 -16.54 -9.61 -35.76
CA LEU A 88 -15.24 -9.91 -35.17
C LEU A 88 -14.07 -9.30 -35.97
N THR A 89 -14.20 -9.22 -37.31
CA THR A 89 -13.14 -8.74 -38.21
C THR A 89 -13.15 -7.22 -38.36
N ARG A 90 -14.30 -6.54 -38.30
CA ARG A 90 -14.41 -5.07 -38.33
C ARG A 90 -13.56 -4.40 -37.27
N ARG A 91 -13.33 -5.05 -36.15
CA ARG A 91 -12.44 -4.59 -35.09
C ARG A 91 -10.95 -4.67 -35.46
N LYS A 92 -10.55 -5.65 -36.29
CA LYS A 92 -9.17 -5.78 -36.76
C LYS A 92 -8.75 -4.69 -37.75
N SER A 93 -9.72 -4.04 -38.40
CA SER A 93 -9.43 -3.05 -39.46
C SER A 93 -9.31 -1.60 -38.98
N THR A 94 -9.59 -1.30 -37.72
CA THR A 94 -9.44 0.06 -37.14
C THR A 94 -8.07 0.29 -36.49
N THR A 95 -7.24 -0.74 -36.34
CA THR A 95 -5.86 -0.64 -35.87
C THR A 95 -4.94 -1.33 -36.86
N VAL A 96 -4.65 -0.66 -37.98
CA VAL A 96 -3.58 -1.07 -38.89
C VAL A 96 -2.26 -0.54 -38.33
N SER A 97 -1.64 -1.30 -37.44
CA SER A 97 -0.20 -1.42 -37.36
C SER A 97 0.12 -2.90 -37.59
N GLU A 98 0.99 -3.20 -38.55
CA GLU A 98 1.54 -4.55 -38.78
C GLU A 98 2.47 -4.94 -37.63
N ASP A 99 2.07 -4.74 -36.35
CA ASP A 99 2.90 -5.09 -35.21
C ASP A 99 2.79 -6.60 -34.96
N PHE A 100 3.91 -7.27 -35.17
CA PHE A 100 4.06 -8.70 -34.87
C PHE A 100 3.82 -8.94 -33.38
N HIS A 101 2.68 -9.54 -33.03
CA HIS A 101 2.38 -9.96 -31.67
C HIS A 101 3.01 -11.31 -31.34
N PRO A 102 3.90 -11.38 -30.32
CA PRO A 102 4.48 -12.64 -29.89
C PRO A 102 3.41 -13.58 -29.35
N ARG A 103 3.61 -14.90 -29.55
CA ARG A 103 2.67 -15.95 -29.10
C ARG A 103 3.06 -16.58 -27.76
N SER A 104 4.14 -16.14 -27.14
CA SER A 104 4.60 -16.62 -25.84
C SER A 104 5.20 -15.48 -25.03
N MET A 105 5.15 -15.61 -23.70
CA MET A 105 5.74 -14.63 -22.80
C MET A 105 7.26 -14.53 -23.00
N SER A 106 7.95 -15.65 -23.22
CA SER A 106 9.38 -15.66 -23.49
C SER A 106 9.76 -14.93 -24.77
N ALA A 107 8.90 -14.98 -25.82
CA ALA A 107 9.11 -14.19 -27.05
C ALA A 107 8.83 -12.70 -26.79
N ALA A 108 7.79 -12.37 -26.02
CA ALA A 108 7.48 -11.01 -25.62
C ALA A 108 8.61 -10.38 -24.76
N ALA A 109 9.17 -11.14 -23.83
CA ALA A 109 10.30 -10.69 -23.01
C ALA A 109 11.58 -10.44 -23.84
N LYS A 110 11.76 -11.13 -24.95
CA LYS A 110 12.85 -10.84 -25.90
C LYS A 110 12.58 -9.59 -26.74
N GLN A 111 11.30 -9.33 -27.06
CA GLN A 111 10.89 -8.16 -27.82
C GLN A 111 10.94 -6.89 -26.98
N LEU A 112 10.61 -6.99 -25.67
CA LEU A 112 10.69 -5.91 -24.70
C LEU A 112 11.54 -6.35 -23.50
N PRO A 113 12.89 -6.33 -23.62
CA PRO A 113 13.79 -6.80 -22.56
C PRO A 113 13.64 -6.01 -21.26
N ASP A 114 13.35 -4.72 -21.37
CA ASP A 114 13.17 -3.80 -20.24
C ASP A 114 11.80 -3.97 -19.54
N ALA A 115 10.93 -4.88 -20.00
CA ALA A 115 9.68 -5.15 -19.32
C ALA A 115 9.95 -5.57 -17.89
N ASN A 116 9.38 -4.84 -16.94
CA ASN A 116 9.46 -5.10 -15.50
C ASN A 116 8.14 -5.65 -14.95
N TRP A 117 7.05 -5.55 -15.70
CA TRP A 117 5.72 -6.00 -15.30
C TRP A 117 5.10 -6.94 -16.34
N VAL A 118 4.28 -7.86 -15.83
CA VAL A 118 3.36 -8.68 -16.64
C VAL A 118 1.93 -8.44 -16.16
N LEU A 119 1.06 -7.97 -17.04
CA LEU A 119 -0.36 -7.85 -16.79
C LEU A 119 -1.05 -9.13 -17.29
N VAL A 120 -1.72 -9.84 -16.38
CA VAL A 120 -2.38 -11.12 -16.63
C VAL A 120 -3.89 -10.98 -16.52
N SER A 121 -4.60 -11.18 -17.62
CA SER A 121 -6.06 -11.13 -17.72
C SER A 121 -6.64 -12.30 -18.53
N VAL A 122 -6.00 -13.46 -18.44
CA VAL A 122 -6.49 -14.73 -19.02
C VAL A 122 -7.45 -15.42 -18.04
N PRO A 123 -8.25 -16.45 -18.46
CA PRO A 123 -9.13 -17.17 -17.52
C PRO A 123 -8.40 -17.72 -16.32
N GLY A 124 -9.01 -17.62 -15.13
CA GLY A 124 -8.38 -17.91 -13.84
C GLY A 124 -7.67 -19.26 -13.74
N ARG A 125 -8.22 -20.32 -14.36
CA ARG A 125 -7.59 -21.64 -14.42
C ARG A 125 -6.23 -21.68 -15.11
N TYR A 126 -5.90 -20.68 -15.95
CA TYR A 126 -4.60 -20.57 -16.62
C TYR A 126 -3.73 -19.47 -16.01
N ALA A 127 -4.35 -18.55 -15.31
CA ALA A 127 -3.73 -17.33 -14.82
C ALA A 127 -2.55 -17.59 -13.87
N ALA A 128 -2.68 -18.58 -12.98
CA ALA A 128 -1.61 -18.97 -12.07
C ALA A 128 -0.36 -19.45 -12.81
N GLY A 129 -0.54 -20.24 -13.87
CA GLY A 129 0.57 -20.70 -14.71
C GLY A 129 1.30 -19.57 -15.44
N VAL A 130 0.54 -18.62 -15.98
CA VAL A 130 1.09 -17.42 -16.64
C VAL A 130 1.80 -16.52 -15.64
N ALA A 131 1.22 -16.31 -14.46
CA ALA A 131 1.85 -15.52 -13.40
C ALA A 131 3.15 -16.15 -12.90
N ARG A 132 3.20 -17.49 -12.76
CA ARG A 132 4.42 -18.21 -12.38
C ARG A 132 5.53 -18.05 -13.44
N GLU A 133 5.20 -18.18 -14.73
CA GLU A 133 6.15 -17.94 -15.81
C GLU A 133 6.72 -16.51 -15.76
N ALA A 134 5.88 -15.50 -15.43
CA ALA A 134 6.32 -14.13 -15.24
C ALA A 134 7.32 -13.98 -14.09
N LEU A 135 7.02 -14.58 -12.92
CA LEU A 135 7.92 -14.59 -11.77
C LEU A 135 9.24 -15.32 -12.05
N ASP A 136 9.22 -16.37 -12.86
CA ASP A 136 10.43 -17.09 -13.28
C ASP A 136 11.31 -16.27 -14.22
N LEU A 137 10.71 -15.35 -14.98
CA LEU A 137 11.40 -14.35 -15.80
C LEU A 137 11.84 -13.11 -14.99
N GLY A 138 11.66 -13.11 -13.65
CA GLY A 138 12.02 -11.98 -12.78
C GLY A 138 11.15 -10.75 -12.97
N LYS A 139 9.87 -10.92 -13.32
CA LYS A 139 8.93 -9.82 -13.56
C LYS A 139 7.90 -9.72 -12.44
N HIS A 140 7.50 -8.50 -12.07
CA HIS A 140 6.33 -8.26 -11.24
C HIS A 140 5.06 -8.66 -11.97
N VAL A 141 4.01 -8.99 -11.24
CA VAL A 141 2.74 -9.46 -11.82
C VAL A 141 1.59 -8.56 -11.36
N PHE A 142 0.84 -8.02 -12.32
CA PHE A 142 -0.50 -7.50 -12.10
C PHE A 142 -1.49 -8.57 -12.56
N LEU A 143 -2.07 -9.30 -11.59
CA LEU A 143 -2.96 -10.43 -11.81
C LEU A 143 -4.42 -9.95 -11.71
N TYR A 144 -4.95 -9.49 -12.84
CA TYR A 144 -6.33 -9.04 -12.97
C TYR A 144 -7.32 -10.21 -12.87
N SER A 145 -6.94 -11.38 -13.38
CA SER A 145 -7.80 -12.57 -13.44
C SER A 145 -8.38 -12.93 -12.08
N ASP A 146 -9.67 -13.21 -12.08
CA ASP A 146 -10.41 -13.82 -10.99
C ASP A 146 -10.35 -15.38 -11.04
N ASN A 147 -11.07 -16.07 -10.16
CA ASN A 147 -11.19 -17.54 -10.13
C ASN A 147 -9.84 -18.29 -10.12
N VAL A 148 -8.81 -17.71 -9.55
CA VAL A 148 -7.55 -18.36 -9.19
C VAL A 148 -7.73 -19.04 -7.84
N SER A 149 -7.21 -20.27 -7.66
CA SER A 149 -7.32 -20.99 -6.38
C SER A 149 -6.59 -20.27 -5.24
N LEU A 150 -7.01 -20.50 -4.00
CA LEU A 150 -6.35 -19.92 -2.83
C LEU A 150 -4.92 -20.44 -2.70
N GLU A 151 -4.71 -21.73 -2.96
CA GLU A 151 -3.42 -22.40 -2.93
C GLU A 151 -2.44 -21.76 -3.93
N ASP A 152 -2.92 -21.49 -5.16
CA ASP A 152 -2.11 -20.82 -6.19
C ASP A 152 -1.78 -19.38 -5.79
N GLU A 153 -2.75 -18.63 -5.25
CA GLU A 153 -2.49 -17.26 -4.77
C GLU A 153 -1.39 -17.22 -3.72
N VAL A 154 -1.51 -18.07 -2.68
CA VAL A 154 -0.51 -18.16 -1.61
C VAL A 154 0.85 -18.56 -2.15
N ALA A 155 0.89 -19.55 -3.06
CA ALA A 155 2.14 -20.01 -3.66
C ALA A 155 2.82 -18.92 -4.51
N LEU A 156 2.07 -18.20 -5.35
CA LEU A 156 2.58 -17.11 -6.18
C LEU A 156 3.13 -15.96 -5.34
N LYS A 157 2.40 -15.54 -4.29
CA LYS A 157 2.83 -14.44 -3.41
C LYS A 157 4.07 -14.82 -2.59
N LYS A 158 4.19 -16.07 -2.13
CA LYS A 158 5.41 -16.57 -1.45
C LYS A 158 6.62 -16.54 -2.39
N ILE A 159 6.48 -17.05 -3.62
CA ILE A 159 7.56 -17.02 -4.63
C ILE A 159 7.96 -15.57 -4.92
N ALA A 160 6.99 -14.67 -5.07
CA ALA A 160 7.25 -13.26 -5.30
C ALA A 160 8.03 -12.64 -4.14
N ARG A 161 7.63 -12.89 -2.90
CA ARG A 161 8.32 -12.41 -1.69
C ARG A 161 9.77 -12.89 -1.62
N GLU A 162 10.01 -14.18 -1.88
CA GLU A 162 11.36 -14.77 -1.90
C GLU A 162 12.27 -14.16 -2.97
N LYS A 163 11.68 -13.71 -4.10
CA LYS A 163 12.40 -13.10 -5.22
C LYS A 163 12.46 -11.55 -5.16
N GLY A 164 11.88 -10.91 -4.14
CA GLY A 164 11.76 -9.44 -4.11
C GLY A 164 10.84 -8.87 -5.19
N LEU A 165 9.85 -9.66 -5.64
CA LEU A 165 8.87 -9.28 -6.65
C LEU A 165 7.49 -9.05 -6.03
N LEU A 166 6.58 -8.40 -6.76
CA LEU A 166 5.19 -8.19 -6.35
C LEU A 166 4.23 -9.04 -7.19
N VAL A 167 3.22 -9.61 -6.54
CA VAL A 167 2.02 -10.14 -7.18
C VAL A 167 0.82 -9.35 -6.69
N MET A 168 0.33 -8.46 -7.52
CA MET A 168 -0.90 -7.69 -7.28
C MET A 168 -2.10 -8.49 -7.74
N GLY A 169 -2.86 -9.04 -6.81
CA GLY A 169 -3.98 -9.95 -7.10
C GLY A 169 -3.79 -11.37 -6.53
N PRO A 170 -4.61 -12.34 -6.96
CA PRO A 170 -5.62 -12.28 -8.05
C PRO A 170 -6.81 -11.36 -7.73
N ASP A 171 -7.69 -11.19 -8.73
CA ASP A 171 -8.83 -10.27 -8.64
C ASP A 171 -8.38 -8.83 -8.29
N CYS A 172 -7.26 -8.40 -8.87
CA CYS A 172 -6.78 -7.04 -8.72
C CYS A 172 -7.28 -6.17 -9.87
N GLY A 173 -8.28 -5.35 -9.60
CA GLY A 173 -8.87 -4.47 -10.64
C GLY A 173 -8.11 -3.19 -10.88
N THR A 174 -7.28 -2.72 -9.95
CA THR A 174 -6.76 -1.34 -9.97
C THR A 174 -5.37 -1.25 -9.35
N ALA A 175 -4.43 -0.67 -10.09
CA ALA A 175 -3.15 -0.21 -9.56
C ALA A 175 -2.66 1.02 -10.35
N ILE A 176 -1.76 1.79 -9.75
CA ILE A 176 -1.06 2.92 -10.39
C ILE A 176 0.41 2.77 -10.04
N ILE A 177 1.24 2.57 -11.04
CA ILE A 177 2.69 2.42 -10.85
C ILE A 177 3.41 3.54 -11.59
N ASN A 178 4.15 4.34 -10.86
CA ASN A 178 4.91 5.46 -11.41
C ASN A 178 4.07 6.39 -12.32
N GLY A 179 2.81 6.64 -11.92
CA GLY A 179 1.88 7.51 -12.63
C GLY A 179 1.10 6.84 -13.78
N VAL A 180 1.37 5.56 -14.09
CA VAL A 180 0.64 4.79 -15.10
C VAL A 180 -0.39 3.89 -14.44
N GLY A 181 -1.63 4.00 -14.88
CA GLY A 181 -2.74 3.17 -14.41
C GLY A 181 -2.78 1.80 -15.07
N LEU A 182 -2.98 0.75 -14.25
CA LEU A 182 -3.20 -0.62 -14.68
C LEU A 182 -4.64 -1.04 -14.36
N GLY A 183 -5.22 -1.85 -15.22
CA GLY A 183 -6.60 -2.33 -15.08
C GLY A 183 -7.60 -1.20 -15.24
N PHE A 184 -8.44 -1.00 -14.24
CA PHE A 184 -9.50 0.03 -14.21
C PHE A 184 -9.09 1.33 -13.50
N ALA A 185 -7.78 1.56 -13.31
CA ALA A 185 -7.30 2.74 -12.60
C ALA A 185 -7.71 4.05 -13.29
N ASN A 186 -8.06 5.04 -12.48
CA ASN A 186 -8.30 6.40 -12.94
C ASN A 186 -6.96 7.09 -13.31
N ARG A 187 -7.01 8.00 -14.28
CA ARG A 187 -5.90 8.92 -14.54
C ARG A 187 -5.87 9.99 -13.46
N VAL A 188 -4.87 9.96 -12.61
CA VAL A 188 -4.72 10.90 -11.49
C VAL A 188 -3.38 11.62 -11.55
N ARG A 189 -3.30 12.76 -10.90
CA ARG A 189 -2.06 13.53 -10.78
C ARG A 189 -1.01 12.71 -10.04
N ARG A 190 0.24 12.73 -10.56
CA ARG A 190 1.39 12.22 -9.80
C ARG A 190 1.66 13.12 -8.59
N GLY A 191 2.04 12.53 -7.47
CA GLY A 191 2.33 13.24 -6.23
C GLY A 191 2.95 12.33 -5.18
N SER A 192 2.77 12.63 -3.91
CA SER A 192 3.51 12.02 -2.81
C SER A 192 2.63 11.18 -1.87
N ILE A 193 1.44 10.76 -2.29
CA ILE A 193 0.59 9.86 -1.50
C ILE A 193 0.65 8.46 -2.12
N GLY A 194 1.14 7.48 -1.33
CA GLY A 194 1.16 6.07 -1.69
C GLY A 194 -0.08 5.35 -1.17
N VAL A 195 -0.67 4.46 -1.95
CA VAL A 195 -1.89 3.72 -1.58
C VAL A 195 -1.64 2.21 -1.64
N VAL A 196 -2.01 1.48 -0.60
CA VAL A 196 -2.11 0.03 -0.58
C VAL A 196 -3.58 -0.34 -0.47
N GLY A 197 -4.11 -0.99 -1.51
CA GLY A 197 -5.53 -1.24 -1.64
C GLY A 197 -5.90 -2.72 -1.81
N ALA A 198 -6.65 -3.29 -0.86
CA ALA A 198 -7.32 -4.58 -1.00
C ALA A 198 -8.81 -4.42 -1.39
N SER A 199 -9.12 -3.37 -2.13
CA SER A 199 -10.45 -3.04 -2.66
C SER A 199 -10.28 -2.22 -3.94
N GLY A 200 -10.65 -2.77 -5.10
CA GLY A 200 -10.47 -2.10 -6.40
C GLY A 200 -11.19 -0.75 -6.46
N THR A 201 -12.51 -0.74 -6.29
CA THR A 201 -13.32 0.50 -6.31
C THR A 201 -13.02 1.42 -5.12
N GLY A 202 -12.63 0.87 -3.96
CA GLY A 202 -12.18 1.68 -2.83
C GLY A 202 -10.89 2.45 -3.16
N THR A 203 -9.93 1.78 -3.79
CA THR A 203 -8.69 2.42 -4.28
C THR A 203 -9.00 3.49 -5.32
N GLN A 204 -9.90 3.22 -6.30
CA GLN A 204 -10.32 4.20 -7.29
C GLN A 204 -10.96 5.43 -6.65
N ALA A 205 -11.90 5.24 -5.72
CA ALA A 205 -12.59 6.35 -5.05
C ALA A 205 -11.63 7.24 -4.28
N VAL A 206 -10.70 6.64 -3.51
CA VAL A 206 -9.71 7.41 -2.74
C VAL A 206 -8.73 8.15 -3.65
N THR A 207 -8.18 7.48 -4.66
CA THR A 207 -7.19 8.11 -5.56
C THR A 207 -7.80 9.21 -6.42
N ALA A 208 -9.06 9.03 -6.88
CA ALA A 208 -9.79 10.05 -7.61
C ALA A 208 -10.08 11.27 -6.74
N HIS A 209 -10.54 11.05 -5.49
CA HIS A 209 -10.85 12.15 -4.59
C HIS A 209 -9.58 12.91 -4.14
N ILE A 210 -8.46 12.21 -3.87
CA ILE A 210 -7.14 12.84 -3.64
C ILE A 210 -6.79 13.78 -4.82
N HIS A 211 -6.99 13.31 -6.07
CA HIS A 211 -6.76 14.12 -7.25
C HIS A 211 -7.66 15.37 -7.31
N GLU A 212 -8.95 15.22 -7.03
CA GLU A 212 -9.94 16.31 -7.04
C GLU A 212 -9.60 17.42 -6.05
N ILE A 213 -9.17 17.05 -4.84
CA ILE A 213 -8.84 18.02 -3.78
C ILE A 213 -7.39 18.53 -3.83
N GLY A 214 -6.67 18.31 -4.96
CA GLY A 214 -5.37 18.91 -5.23
C GLY A 214 -4.16 18.05 -4.91
N GLY A 215 -4.33 16.89 -4.26
CA GLY A 215 -3.27 15.93 -4.00
C GLY A 215 -2.85 15.13 -5.25
N GLY A 216 -1.90 14.21 -5.08
CA GLY A 216 -1.43 13.33 -6.14
C GLY A 216 -0.89 12.01 -5.60
N ILE A 217 -0.82 11.01 -6.48
CA ILE A 217 -0.46 9.63 -6.15
C ILE A 217 0.97 9.32 -6.60
N SER A 218 1.81 8.80 -5.70
CA SER A 218 3.11 8.22 -6.05
C SER A 218 2.93 6.84 -6.67
N HIS A 219 2.35 5.94 -5.92
CA HIS A 219 1.96 4.60 -6.34
C HIS A 219 0.63 4.21 -5.69
N ALA A 220 -0.19 3.43 -6.39
CA ALA A 220 -1.32 2.73 -5.79
C ALA A 220 -1.17 1.23 -6.09
N ILE A 221 -0.93 0.43 -5.07
CA ILE A 221 -0.64 -0.99 -5.19
C ILE A 221 -1.87 -1.77 -4.77
N GLY A 222 -2.52 -2.41 -5.75
CA GLY A 222 -3.64 -3.29 -5.50
C GLY A 222 -3.16 -4.66 -5.02
N THR A 223 -3.76 -5.22 -3.98
CA THR A 223 -3.28 -6.48 -3.38
C THR A 223 -4.15 -7.68 -3.72
N GLY A 224 -5.32 -7.43 -4.30
CA GLY A 224 -6.38 -8.44 -4.45
C GLY A 224 -7.26 -8.57 -3.20
N GLY A 225 -8.50 -8.98 -3.39
CA GLY A 225 -9.53 -8.94 -2.33
C GLY A 225 -9.30 -9.93 -1.18
N ARG A 226 -8.47 -10.97 -1.37
CA ARG A 226 -8.19 -12.00 -0.36
C ARG A 226 -6.88 -11.79 0.39
N ASP A 227 -6.03 -10.85 -0.03
CA ASP A 227 -4.69 -10.64 0.56
C ASP A 227 -4.76 -10.43 2.08
N LEU A 228 -5.75 -9.67 2.56
CA LEU A 228 -5.92 -9.37 3.98
C LEU A 228 -6.73 -10.42 4.76
N LYS A 229 -6.86 -11.65 4.24
CA LYS A 229 -7.40 -12.80 4.97
C LYS A 229 -6.26 -13.59 5.61
N SER A 230 -6.54 -14.29 6.72
CA SER A 230 -5.54 -15.07 7.48
C SER A 230 -4.81 -16.09 6.62
N ASP A 231 -5.50 -16.72 5.65
CA ASP A 231 -4.92 -17.74 4.77
C ASP A 231 -3.80 -17.17 3.87
N VAL A 232 -3.90 -15.91 3.44
CA VAL A 232 -2.88 -15.21 2.63
C VAL A 232 -1.91 -14.41 3.49
N GLY A 233 -2.39 -13.84 4.60
CA GLY A 233 -1.57 -13.19 5.62
C GLY A 233 -0.98 -11.85 5.22
N ALA A 234 -1.64 -11.09 4.33
CA ALA A 234 -1.24 -9.76 3.86
C ALA A 234 0.13 -9.72 3.17
N ILE A 235 0.55 -10.77 2.48
CA ILE A 235 1.90 -10.83 1.89
C ILE A 235 2.16 -9.64 0.98
N THR A 236 1.27 -9.35 0.02
CA THR A 236 1.45 -8.22 -0.91
C THR A 236 1.30 -6.88 -0.21
N ALA A 237 0.37 -6.75 0.75
CA ALA A 237 0.17 -5.51 1.49
C ALA A 237 1.39 -5.14 2.33
N LEU A 238 2.03 -6.10 3.00
CA LEU A 238 3.24 -5.87 3.80
C LEU A 238 4.44 -5.50 2.93
N GLN A 239 4.65 -6.20 1.80
CA GLN A 239 5.68 -5.82 0.83
C GLN A 239 5.46 -4.41 0.26
N SER A 240 4.19 -4.05 0.00
CA SER A 240 3.82 -2.73 -0.51
C SER A 240 4.04 -1.64 0.53
N LEU A 241 3.73 -1.92 1.79
CA LEU A 241 3.96 -1.01 2.90
C LEU A 241 5.46 -0.75 3.11
N ASP A 242 6.30 -1.79 3.09
CA ASP A 242 7.75 -1.66 3.14
C ASP A 242 8.30 -0.84 1.96
N LEU A 243 7.80 -1.11 0.75
CA LEU A 243 8.18 -0.37 -0.45
C LEU A 243 7.88 1.12 -0.31
N LEU A 244 6.64 1.48 0.07
CA LEU A 244 6.21 2.87 0.24
C LEU A 244 6.91 3.57 1.42
N LYS A 245 7.27 2.82 2.47
CA LYS A 245 8.13 3.30 3.56
C LYS A 245 9.49 3.75 3.05
N ARG A 246 10.14 2.94 2.21
CA ARG A 246 11.48 3.21 1.64
C ARG A 246 11.48 4.23 0.50
N ASP A 247 10.34 4.47 -0.14
CA ASP A 247 10.24 5.43 -1.24
C ASP A 247 10.28 6.88 -0.72
N PRO A 248 11.32 7.67 -1.03
CA PRO A 248 11.42 9.07 -0.59
C PRO A 248 10.39 9.99 -1.26
N GLU A 249 9.81 9.60 -2.40
CA GLU A 249 8.77 10.37 -3.07
C GLU A 249 7.41 10.18 -2.40
N THR A 250 7.20 9.09 -1.67
CA THR A 250 5.98 8.83 -0.90
C THR A 250 6.12 9.43 0.49
N LYS A 251 5.31 10.43 0.81
CA LYS A 251 5.30 11.13 2.11
C LYS A 251 4.16 10.69 3.02
N VAL A 252 3.02 10.33 2.46
CA VAL A 252 1.84 9.84 3.19
C VAL A 252 1.44 8.50 2.60
N ILE A 253 1.04 7.55 3.44
CA ILE A 253 0.59 6.22 3.03
C ILE A 253 -0.90 6.06 3.36
N VAL A 254 -1.65 5.43 2.46
CA VAL A 254 -3.05 5.07 2.65
C VAL A 254 -3.20 3.56 2.63
N LEU A 255 -3.92 3.01 3.62
CA LEU A 255 -4.36 1.62 3.64
C LEU A 255 -5.89 1.57 3.48
N VAL A 256 -6.37 1.04 2.37
CA VAL A 256 -7.81 0.94 2.09
C VAL A 256 -8.21 -0.49 1.74
N SER A 257 -9.17 -1.07 2.49
CA SER A 257 -9.62 -2.43 2.23
C SER A 257 -11.05 -2.71 2.69
N LYS A 258 -11.61 -3.83 2.19
CA LYS A 258 -12.70 -4.54 2.86
C LYS A 258 -12.20 -5.06 4.22
N PRO A 259 -13.10 -5.54 5.13
CA PRO A 259 -12.66 -5.96 6.47
C PRO A 259 -11.54 -7.01 6.40
N PRO A 260 -10.35 -6.72 6.96
CA PRO A 260 -9.28 -7.73 7.10
C PRO A 260 -9.66 -8.76 8.16
N SER A 261 -8.94 -9.89 8.21
CA SER A 261 -8.98 -10.78 9.36
C SER A 261 -8.34 -10.09 10.58
N PRO A 262 -8.83 -10.31 11.82
CA PRO A 262 -8.36 -9.56 13.00
C PRO A 262 -6.86 -9.66 13.27
N ASP A 263 -6.27 -10.84 13.10
CA ASP A 263 -4.84 -11.11 13.21
C ASP A 263 -4.03 -10.33 12.16
N VAL A 264 -4.51 -10.31 10.91
CA VAL A 264 -3.90 -9.58 9.80
C VAL A 264 -4.04 -8.06 10.01
N ALA A 265 -5.19 -7.58 10.49
CA ALA A 265 -5.38 -6.17 10.81
C ALA A 265 -4.37 -5.70 11.86
N THR A 266 -4.21 -6.47 12.95
CA THR A 266 -3.27 -6.15 14.04
C THR A 266 -1.84 -6.05 13.51
N LYS A 267 -1.40 -7.03 12.71
CA LYS A 267 -0.06 -7.03 12.12
C LYS A 267 0.15 -5.84 11.18
N LEU A 268 -0.80 -5.60 10.27
CA LEU A 268 -0.68 -4.53 9.28
C LEU A 268 -0.69 -3.14 9.93
N ILE A 269 -1.48 -2.94 10.99
CA ILE A 269 -1.50 -1.70 11.79
C ILE A 269 -0.16 -1.51 12.51
N SER A 270 0.41 -2.56 13.12
CA SER A 270 1.72 -2.50 13.77
C SER A 270 2.83 -2.13 12.79
N ASP A 271 2.87 -2.78 11.62
CA ASP A 271 3.87 -2.50 10.59
C ASP A 271 3.66 -1.09 9.99
N ALA A 272 2.42 -0.64 9.83
CA ALA A 272 2.09 0.72 9.41
C ALA A 272 2.60 1.77 10.41
N GLN A 273 2.44 1.53 11.70
CA GLN A 273 2.98 2.40 12.75
C GLN A 273 4.51 2.51 12.65
N SER A 274 5.18 1.42 12.31
CA SER A 274 6.63 1.37 12.16
C SER A 274 7.18 2.10 10.92
N THR A 275 6.32 2.60 10.02
CA THR A 275 6.79 3.29 8.80
C THR A 275 7.44 4.65 9.07
N GLY A 276 7.08 5.30 10.17
CA GLY A 276 7.48 6.66 10.49
C GLY A 276 6.85 7.74 9.62
N LYS A 277 6.07 7.36 8.59
CA LYS A 277 5.28 8.27 7.74
C LYS A 277 3.86 8.33 8.27
N PRO A 278 3.10 9.43 8.07
CA PRO A 278 1.67 9.45 8.31
C PRO A 278 0.98 8.34 7.51
N VAL A 279 0.17 7.52 8.18
CA VAL A 279 -0.61 6.45 7.54
C VAL A 279 -2.09 6.65 7.81
N VAL A 280 -2.88 6.77 6.75
CA VAL A 280 -4.33 6.88 6.83
C VAL A 280 -4.94 5.51 6.58
N VAL A 281 -5.65 4.98 7.57
CA VAL A 281 -6.22 3.63 7.56
C VAL A 281 -7.73 3.71 7.43
N TYR A 282 -8.27 3.04 6.42
CA TYR A 282 -9.70 2.82 6.29
C TYR A 282 -9.99 1.37 5.92
N PHE A 283 -10.35 0.57 6.91
CA PHE A 283 -10.84 -0.79 6.76
C PHE A 283 -12.36 -0.76 6.87
N ILE A 284 -13.06 -0.89 5.74
CA ILE A 284 -14.52 -0.80 5.66
C ILE A 284 -15.16 -1.79 6.64
N GLY A 285 -16.00 -1.27 7.57
CA GLY A 285 -16.66 -2.11 8.57
C GLY A 285 -15.79 -2.58 9.74
N TYR A 286 -14.54 -2.14 9.82
CA TYR A 286 -13.67 -2.36 10.98
C TYR A 286 -13.80 -1.18 11.95
N PRO A 287 -14.23 -1.39 13.19
CA PRO A 287 -14.29 -0.31 14.18
C PRO A 287 -12.86 0.07 14.59
N PRO A 288 -12.42 1.31 14.33
CA PRO A 288 -11.08 1.72 14.69
C PRO A 288 -10.96 1.86 16.22
N PRO A 289 -9.81 1.53 16.82
CA PRO A 289 -9.59 1.64 18.26
C PRO A 289 -9.58 3.10 18.72
N ALA A 290 -9.19 4.04 17.86
CA ALA A 290 -9.20 5.48 18.07
C ALA A 290 -9.20 6.20 16.71
N ARG A 291 -9.39 7.53 16.72
CA ARG A 291 -9.27 8.36 15.49
C ARG A 291 -7.81 8.58 15.07
N LYS A 292 -6.90 8.58 16.04
CA LYS A 292 -5.47 8.73 15.83
C LYS A 292 -4.68 7.92 16.85
N ILE A 293 -3.63 7.24 16.43
CA ILE A 293 -2.67 6.53 17.29
C ILE A 293 -1.29 6.72 16.67
N GLY A 294 -0.45 7.55 17.28
CA GLY A 294 0.86 7.87 16.72
C GLY A 294 0.74 8.49 15.33
N ASN A 295 1.44 7.93 14.36
CA ASN A 295 1.37 8.32 12.95
C ASN A 295 0.17 7.73 12.19
N LEU A 296 -0.70 6.96 12.85
CA LEU A 296 -1.88 6.34 12.25
C LEU A 296 -3.12 7.22 12.41
N HIS A 297 -3.80 7.51 11.32
CA HIS A 297 -5.07 8.22 11.26
C HIS A 297 -6.15 7.27 10.77
N PHE A 298 -7.19 7.06 11.55
CA PHE A 298 -8.30 6.15 11.20
C PHE A 298 -9.47 6.95 10.64
N ALA A 299 -9.69 6.80 9.34
CA ALA A 299 -10.83 7.38 8.64
C ALA A 299 -12.11 6.55 8.83
N ILE A 300 -13.26 7.16 8.62
CA ILE A 300 -14.58 6.51 8.68
C ILE A 300 -15.28 6.45 7.33
N SER A 301 -14.66 7.03 6.30
CA SER A 301 -15.17 6.99 4.93
C SER A 301 -14.02 7.07 3.91
N LEU A 302 -14.29 6.68 2.66
CA LEU A 302 -13.34 6.84 1.55
C LEU A 302 -13.01 8.32 1.28
N GLN A 303 -14.00 9.20 1.41
CA GLN A 303 -13.84 10.64 1.26
C GLN A 303 -12.90 11.19 2.34
N GLU A 304 -13.18 10.92 3.61
CA GLU A 304 -12.35 11.36 4.72
C GLU A 304 -10.93 10.80 4.64
N THR A 305 -10.75 9.58 4.11
CA THR A 305 -9.43 9.00 3.85
C THR A 305 -8.60 9.90 2.93
N ALA A 306 -9.19 10.39 1.86
CA ALA A 306 -8.52 11.30 0.94
C ALA A 306 -8.23 12.67 1.59
N GLU A 307 -9.21 13.25 2.30
CA GLU A 307 -9.08 14.55 2.97
C GLU A 307 -7.97 14.55 4.02
N ILE A 308 -7.91 13.52 4.88
CA ILE A 308 -6.84 13.38 5.87
C ILE A 308 -5.49 13.22 5.16
N SER A 309 -5.42 12.43 4.10
CA SER A 309 -4.15 12.18 3.39
C SER A 309 -3.55 13.44 2.78
N VAL A 310 -4.38 14.31 2.18
CA VAL A 310 -3.92 15.58 1.62
C VAL A 310 -3.53 16.55 2.73
N LYS A 311 -4.30 16.61 3.81
CA LYS A 311 -3.96 17.44 4.98
C LYS A 311 -2.63 17.03 5.62
N GLU A 312 -2.39 15.72 5.81
CA GLU A 312 -1.12 15.22 6.36
C GLU A 312 0.05 15.49 5.41
N LEU A 313 -0.16 15.46 4.09
CA LEU A 313 0.86 15.83 3.11
C LEU A 313 1.29 17.30 3.25
N GLU A 314 0.34 18.24 3.43
CA GLU A 314 0.64 19.65 3.66
C GLU A 314 1.46 19.86 4.94
N LEU A 315 1.18 19.07 5.99
CA LEU A 315 1.94 19.10 7.24
C LEU A 315 3.35 18.53 7.04
N GLU A 316 3.52 17.44 6.28
CA GLU A 316 4.83 16.86 5.96
C GLU A 316 5.72 17.81 5.16
N ASP A 317 5.17 18.55 4.19
CA ASP A 317 5.93 19.51 3.38
C ASP A 317 6.49 20.67 4.21
N SER A 318 5.95 20.89 5.40
CA SER A 318 6.40 21.92 6.35
C SER A 318 7.50 21.45 7.31
N LYS A 319 7.88 20.15 7.30
CA LYS A 319 8.82 19.56 8.26
C LYS A 319 10.26 19.51 7.72
N LEU A 320 11.21 19.89 8.59
CA LEU A 320 12.65 19.64 8.39
C LEU A 320 12.95 18.17 8.81
N GLN A 321 13.51 17.36 7.92
CA GLN A 321 13.94 16.00 8.25
C GLN A 321 15.31 16.03 8.96
N ILE A 322 15.38 15.42 10.16
CA ILE A 322 16.63 15.11 10.84
C ILE A 322 16.84 13.61 10.74
N SER A 323 17.64 13.14 9.78
CA SER A 323 17.62 11.74 9.36
C SER A 323 18.77 10.85 9.85
N SER A 324 19.67 11.31 10.73
CA SER A 324 20.85 10.49 11.13
C SER A 324 21.38 10.72 12.56
N LEU A 325 20.66 11.41 13.43
CA LEU A 325 21.14 11.79 14.74
C LEU A 325 20.32 11.15 15.86
N TYR A 326 20.94 10.92 17.04
CA TYR A 326 20.28 10.26 18.17
C TYR A 326 19.40 11.20 19.00
N VAL A 327 18.39 10.62 19.65
CA VAL A 327 17.53 11.27 20.65
C VAL A 327 18.07 10.98 22.04
N ARG A 328 18.11 12.01 22.89
CA ARG A 328 18.43 11.91 24.32
C ARG A 328 17.23 12.40 25.14
N GLY A 329 16.63 11.53 25.94
CA GLY A 329 15.56 11.86 26.87
C GLY A 329 16.09 12.04 28.29
N LEU A 330 15.80 13.15 28.95
CA LEU A 330 16.25 13.52 30.28
C LEU A 330 15.05 13.83 31.19
N PHE A 331 14.53 12.81 31.86
CA PHE A 331 13.30 12.89 32.64
C PHE A 331 13.55 13.07 34.13
N SER A 332 12.64 13.79 34.80
CA SER A 332 12.66 13.95 36.26
C SER A 332 11.92 12.83 36.99
N GLY A 333 11.26 11.93 36.26
CA GLY A 333 10.53 10.83 36.88
C GLY A 333 10.33 9.64 35.94
N GLY A 334 10.40 8.43 36.51
CA GLY A 334 10.37 7.17 35.80
C GLY A 334 9.10 6.93 34.98
N THR A 335 7.93 7.42 35.43
CA THR A 335 6.67 7.21 34.72
C THR A 335 6.66 7.86 33.34
N LEU A 336 7.06 9.12 33.24
CA LEU A 336 7.13 9.83 31.95
C LEU A 336 8.26 9.31 31.06
N ALA A 337 9.39 8.93 31.65
CA ALA A 337 10.48 8.25 30.95
C ALA A 337 10.00 6.93 30.34
N TYR A 338 9.29 6.11 31.12
CA TYR A 338 8.77 4.80 30.71
C TYR A 338 7.70 4.91 29.63
N GLU A 339 6.71 5.83 29.80
CA GLU A 339 5.68 6.10 28.78
C GLU A 339 6.29 6.55 27.45
N THR A 340 7.28 7.43 27.53
CA THR A 340 8.01 7.91 26.35
C THR A 340 8.81 6.78 25.69
N LEU A 341 9.48 5.93 26.45
CA LEU A 341 10.22 4.78 25.94
C LEU A 341 9.29 3.79 25.22
N ILE A 342 8.11 3.49 25.81
CA ILE A 342 7.07 2.67 25.17
C ILE A 342 6.66 3.28 23.83
N GLY A 343 6.41 4.58 23.78
CA GLY A 343 5.96 5.26 22.57
C GLY A 343 7.03 5.32 21.47
N LEU A 344 8.30 5.50 21.85
CA LEU A 344 9.40 5.69 20.91
C LEU A 344 10.09 4.40 20.44
N GLN A 345 9.98 3.27 21.17
CA GLN A 345 10.69 2.02 20.84
C GLN A 345 10.35 1.46 19.45
N ALA A 346 9.17 1.79 18.90
CA ALA A 346 8.79 1.39 17.55
C ALA A 346 9.45 2.26 16.46
N SER A 347 9.84 3.49 16.80
CA SER A 347 10.38 4.49 15.86
C SER A 347 11.89 4.67 16.00
N LEU A 348 12.46 4.38 17.17
CA LEU A 348 13.87 4.54 17.49
C LEU A 348 14.49 3.19 17.83
N SER A 349 15.48 2.78 17.06
CA SER A 349 16.20 1.52 17.30
C SER A 349 17.68 1.65 16.91
N PRO A 350 18.63 1.22 17.78
CA PRO A 350 18.41 0.76 19.16
C PRO A 350 18.10 1.90 20.13
N ILE A 351 17.29 1.63 21.16
CA ILE A 351 16.96 2.59 22.23
C ILE A 351 17.23 1.96 23.60
N TYR A 352 17.93 2.70 24.46
CA TYR A 352 18.38 2.25 25.79
C TYR A 352 17.84 3.13 26.90
N SER A 353 17.76 2.57 28.11
CA SER A 353 17.30 3.29 29.31
C SER A 353 17.89 2.68 30.59
N ASN A 354 18.02 3.48 31.65
CA ASN A 354 18.24 2.99 33.02
C ASN A 354 16.94 2.46 33.65
N ALA A 355 15.76 2.76 33.04
CA ALA A 355 14.46 2.20 33.38
C ALA A 355 13.89 1.43 32.16
N PRO A 356 14.49 0.28 31.75
CA PRO A 356 14.14 -0.41 30.50
C PRO A 356 12.80 -1.15 30.61
N ILE A 357 12.14 -1.34 29.45
CA ILE A 357 10.94 -2.19 29.33
C ILE A 357 11.35 -3.66 29.21
N SER A 358 12.51 -3.90 28.58
CA SER A 358 13.04 -5.24 28.31
C SER A 358 14.56 -5.26 28.44
N ASP A 359 15.15 -6.42 28.71
CA ASP A 359 16.57 -6.58 29.00
C ASP A 359 17.49 -6.05 27.89
N ASN A 360 17.08 -6.13 26.63
CA ASN A 360 17.84 -5.63 25.47
C ASN A 360 17.90 -4.09 25.40
N GLN A 361 17.08 -3.40 26.17
CA GLN A 361 17.07 -1.93 26.27
C GLN A 361 17.85 -1.42 27.50
N THR A 362 18.47 -2.31 28.26
CA THR A 362 19.20 -1.92 29.48
C THR A 362 20.45 -1.14 29.12
N LEU A 363 20.56 0.09 29.62
CA LEU A 363 21.76 0.91 29.52
C LEU A 363 22.83 0.37 30.47
N LYS A 364 24.01 0.03 29.96
CA LYS A 364 25.09 -0.59 30.76
C LYS A 364 25.67 0.33 31.81
N ASP A 365 25.80 1.60 31.49
CA ASP A 365 26.30 2.65 32.36
C ASP A 365 25.34 3.84 32.30
N PRO A 366 24.54 4.10 33.37
CA PRO A 366 23.60 5.22 33.38
C PRO A 366 24.23 6.60 33.16
N LEU A 367 25.53 6.73 33.36
CA LEU A 367 26.28 7.97 33.17
C LEU A 367 26.66 8.22 31.70
N LYS A 368 26.53 7.20 30.81
CA LYS A 368 26.91 7.27 29.40
C LYS A 368 25.76 6.87 28.51
N SER A 369 25.36 7.74 27.62
CA SER A 369 24.36 7.44 26.62
C SER A 369 24.91 6.63 25.44
N GLU A 370 24.10 5.71 24.89
CA GLU A 370 24.41 4.91 23.71
C GLU A 370 23.25 5.04 22.73
N ALA A 371 23.48 5.32 21.45
CA ALA A 371 22.46 5.45 20.42
C ALA A 371 21.27 6.32 20.87
N HIS A 372 20.01 5.91 20.70
CA HIS A 372 18.90 6.60 21.36
C HIS A 372 18.84 6.22 22.83
N THR A 373 18.74 7.19 23.73
CA THR A 373 18.79 6.93 25.19
C THR A 373 17.74 7.76 25.93
N ILE A 374 16.96 7.11 26.79
CA ILE A 374 15.99 7.74 27.69
C ILE A 374 16.44 7.50 29.14
N ILE A 375 16.69 8.58 29.88
CA ILE A 375 17.19 8.53 31.25
C ILE A 375 16.14 9.05 32.22
N ASP A 376 15.83 8.26 33.23
CA ASP A 376 15.19 8.71 34.46
C ASP A 376 16.24 9.25 35.42
N LEU A 377 16.31 10.56 35.56
CA LEU A 377 17.22 11.25 36.50
C LEU A 377 16.68 11.23 37.93
N GLY A 378 15.41 10.84 38.14
CA GLY A 378 14.80 10.63 39.45
C GLY A 378 15.09 9.24 40.04
N ASP A 379 15.79 8.37 39.35
CA ASP A 379 16.20 7.06 39.83
C ASP A 379 17.16 7.17 41.04
N GLU A 380 17.07 6.21 41.96
CA GLU A 380 17.89 6.17 43.20
C GLU A 380 19.38 6.32 42.90
N PHE A 381 19.89 5.78 41.81
CA PHE A 381 21.28 5.89 41.39
C PHE A 381 21.74 7.35 41.26
N PHE A 382 20.89 8.23 40.74
CA PHE A 382 21.21 9.65 40.56
C PHE A 382 20.91 10.51 41.78
N MET A 383 20.07 10.02 42.68
CA MET A 383 19.56 10.77 43.84
C MET A 383 20.51 10.75 45.05
N VAL A 384 21.54 9.91 45.08
CA VAL A 384 22.46 9.81 46.22
C VAL A 384 23.16 11.15 46.47
N GLY A 385 22.81 11.79 47.60
CA GLY A 385 23.36 13.07 48.03
C GLY A 385 22.92 14.29 47.21
N ARG A 386 21.82 14.20 46.50
CA ARG A 386 21.25 15.28 45.65
C ARG A 386 19.75 15.48 45.90
N LEU A 387 19.25 16.65 45.53
CA LEU A 387 17.83 16.92 45.52
C LEU A 387 17.20 16.26 44.28
N HIS A 388 15.89 16.02 44.37
CA HIS A 388 15.10 15.48 43.25
C HIS A 388 15.12 16.43 42.05
N PRO A 389 15.18 15.93 40.77
CA PRO A 389 15.23 16.76 39.56
C PRO A 389 14.01 17.69 39.36
N MET A 390 12.90 17.48 40.06
CA MET A 390 11.77 18.42 40.11
C MET A 390 12.05 19.63 41.00
N ILE A 391 13.01 19.53 41.96
CA ILE A 391 13.33 20.61 42.89
C ILE A 391 14.58 21.38 42.40
N ASP A 392 15.55 20.67 41.82
CA ASP A 392 16.86 21.20 41.41
C ASP A 392 17.23 20.67 40.01
N ASN A 393 17.44 21.58 39.07
CA ASN A 393 17.80 21.24 37.69
C ASN A 393 19.32 21.03 37.47
N ASP A 394 20.19 21.16 38.46
CA ASP A 394 21.66 21.10 38.26
C ASP A 394 22.11 19.82 37.55
N LEU A 395 21.62 18.65 37.99
CA LEU A 395 21.94 17.37 37.35
C LEU A 395 21.47 17.33 35.91
N ARG A 396 20.22 17.76 35.62
CA ARG A 396 19.65 17.81 34.28
C ARG A 396 20.43 18.75 33.37
N ILE A 397 20.79 19.94 33.88
CA ILE A 397 21.58 20.92 33.12
C ILE A 397 22.96 20.37 32.77
N ARG A 398 23.64 19.73 33.70
CA ARG A 398 24.96 19.09 33.45
C ARG A 398 24.82 17.99 32.38
N ARG A 399 23.81 17.12 32.52
CA ARG A 399 23.58 16.06 31.56
C ARG A 399 23.18 16.59 30.18
N MET A 400 22.35 17.61 30.12
CA MET A 400 21.95 18.27 28.86
C MET A 400 23.16 18.86 28.12
N LYS A 401 24.11 19.50 28.86
CA LYS A 401 25.36 20.00 28.26
C LYS A 401 26.25 18.86 27.79
N GLN A 402 26.36 17.77 28.56
CA GLN A 402 27.13 16.57 28.17
C GLN A 402 26.59 15.94 26.90
N GLU A 403 25.26 15.74 26.79
CA GLU A 403 24.62 15.16 25.59
C GLU A 403 24.76 16.08 24.36
N ALA A 404 24.75 17.38 24.57
CA ALA A 404 24.94 18.34 23.50
C ALA A 404 26.40 18.41 22.96
N GLU A 405 27.40 17.87 23.66
CA GLU A 405 28.75 17.74 23.16
C GLU A 405 28.95 16.58 22.20
N ASP A 406 28.05 15.58 22.22
CA ASP A 406 28.08 14.44 21.32
C ASP A 406 27.59 14.87 19.91
N PRO A 407 28.44 14.78 18.85
CA PRO A 407 28.09 15.20 17.51
C PRO A 407 26.96 14.35 16.88
N GLU A 408 26.72 13.14 17.38
CA GLU A 408 25.68 12.24 16.91
C GLU A 408 24.30 12.54 17.53
N VAL A 409 24.20 13.49 18.48
CA VAL A 409 22.93 13.91 19.07
C VAL A 409 22.28 15.01 18.24
N GLY A 410 21.04 14.77 17.81
CA GLY A 410 20.22 15.73 17.07
C GLY A 410 19.01 16.26 17.83
N MET A 411 18.62 15.56 18.92
CA MET A 411 17.47 15.97 19.70
C MET A 411 17.64 15.67 21.19
N ILE A 412 17.26 16.65 22.03
CA ILE A 412 17.20 16.49 23.49
C ILE A 412 15.74 16.69 23.92
N LEU A 413 15.17 15.63 24.47
CA LEU A 413 13.82 15.58 25.03
C LEU A 413 13.89 15.65 26.56
N PHE A 414 13.00 16.39 27.19
CA PHE A 414 12.93 16.48 28.66
C PHE A 414 11.53 16.81 29.15
N ASP A 415 11.25 16.56 30.41
CA ASP A 415 10.02 16.95 31.06
C ASP A 415 10.21 18.22 31.91
N VAL A 416 9.14 18.96 32.12
CA VAL A 416 9.01 20.02 33.12
C VAL A 416 7.73 19.75 33.88
N VAL A 417 7.87 19.40 35.18
CA VAL A 417 6.72 19.06 36.03
C VAL A 417 6.55 20.15 37.06
N LEU A 418 5.45 20.90 36.93
CA LEU A 418 5.06 21.96 37.84
C LEU A 418 4.25 21.39 39.01
N GLY A 419 3.96 22.21 39.97
CA GLY A 419 3.14 21.88 41.13
C GLY A 419 3.76 22.32 42.47
N GLU A 420 3.02 22.12 43.53
CA GLU A 420 3.49 22.46 44.89
C GLU A 420 4.77 21.71 45.25
N GLY A 421 5.75 22.42 45.77
CA GLY A 421 7.05 21.84 46.15
C GLY A 421 8.03 21.58 44.96
N SER A 422 7.61 21.76 43.73
CA SER A 422 8.53 21.76 42.58
C SER A 422 9.28 23.09 42.47
N HIS A 423 10.33 23.11 41.64
CA HIS A 423 11.07 24.34 41.37
C HIS A 423 10.16 25.48 40.91
N MET A 424 10.34 26.69 41.45
CA MET A 424 9.43 27.81 41.19
C MET A 424 9.54 28.39 39.77
N ASP A 425 10.69 28.25 39.11
CA ASP A 425 10.89 28.72 37.73
C ASP A 425 11.84 27.78 36.97
N PRO A 426 11.41 26.54 36.66
CA PRO A 426 12.27 25.59 35.98
C PRO A 426 12.65 26.01 34.55
N ALA A 427 11.74 26.69 33.83
CA ALA A 427 12.05 27.21 32.50
C ALA A 427 13.06 28.34 32.52
N GLY A 428 13.03 29.19 33.55
CA GLY A 428 14.00 30.27 33.75
C GLY A 428 15.43 29.76 33.94
N GLU A 429 15.63 28.56 34.51
CA GLU A 429 16.93 27.91 34.60
C GLU A 429 17.36 27.17 33.34
N LEU A 430 16.42 26.47 32.67
CA LEU A 430 16.70 25.66 31.50
C LEU A 430 16.87 26.48 30.21
N ALA A 431 16.05 27.50 29.99
CA ALA A 431 16.03 28.28 28.75
C ALA A 431 17.37 28.97 28.43
N PRO A 432 18.09 29.60 29.40
CA PRO A 432 19.41 30.16 29.15
C PRO A 432 20.45 29.11 28.69
N VAL A 433 20.41 27.91 29.28
CA VAL A 433 21.29 26.81 28.94
C VAL A 433 21.02 26.31 27.52
N ILE A 434 19.75 26.14 27.17
CA ILE A 434 19.32 25.74 25.82
C ILE A 434 19.77 26.78 24.79
N LYS A 435 19.58 28.07 25.07
CA LYS A 435 20.06 29.17 24.20
C LYS A 435 21.59 29.13 24.03
N GLU A 436 22.37 28.82 25.09
CA GLU A 436 23.81 28.64 25.01
C GLU A 436 24.22 27.47 24.12
N ILE A 437 23.59 26.30 24.30
CA ILE A 437 23.84 25.11 23.50
C ILE A 437 23.53 25.41 22.03
N ARG A 438 22.37 25.97 21.72
CA ARG A 438 21.94 26.30 20.34
C ARG A 438 22.82 27.35 19.64
N LYS A 439 23.53 28.19 20.36
CA LYS A 439 24.54 29.07 19.76
C LYS A 439 25.72 28.30 19.18
N LYS A 440 26.07 27.15 19.79
CA LYS A 440 27.19 26.29 19.38
C LYS A 440 26.73 25.18 18.41
N ARG A 441 25.56 24.61 18.66
CA ARG A 441 24.96 23.47 17.97
C ARG A 441 23.54 23.83 17.50
N LYS A 442 23.44 24.57 16.38
CA LYS A 442 22.15 25.06 15.84
C LYS A 442 21.22 23.95 15.37
N GLU A 443 21.80 22.80 15.03
CA GLU A 443 21.10 21.63 14.51
C GLU A 443 20.39 20.82 15.61
N ILE A 444 20.75 20.98 16.89
CA ILE A 444 20.07 20.26 17.96
C ILE A 444 18.67 20.82 18.18
N GLU A 445 17.68 19.95 18.08
CA GLU A 445 16.30 20.27 18.49
C GLU A 445 16.09 19.99 19.97
N PHE A 446 15.31 20.85 20.62
CA PHE A 446 14.88 20.67 21.99
C PHE A 446 13.38 20.45 22.03
N VAL A 447 12.95 19.40 22.74
CA VAL A 447 11.55 19.04 22.94
C VAL A 447 11.27 18.97 24.42
N ALA A 448 10.23 19.63 24.88
CA ALA A 448 9.80 19.59 26.28
C ALA A 448 8.38 19.07 26.41
N MET A 449 8.15 18.22 27.40
CA MET A 449 6.81 17.92 27.91
C MET A 449 6.58 18.69 29.18
N ILE A 450 5.52 19.51 29.22
CA ILE A 450 5.19 20.29 30.41
C ILE A 450 3.90 19.79 31.04
N ILE A 451 4.02 19.40 32.31
CA ILE A 451 2.91 18.95 33.17
C ILE A 451 2.63 20.03 34.22
N GLY A 452 1.40 20.45 34.31
CA GLY A 452 0.95 21.44 35.28
C GLY A 452 -0.40 22.03 34.89
N THR A 453 -0.91 22.90 35.75
CA THR A 453 -2.19 23.59 35.58
C THR A 453 -1.99 25.10 35.65
N ASP A 454 -3.04 25.86 35.32
CA ASP A 454 -3.08 27.33 35.49
C ASP A 454 -3.18 27.78 36.96
N ASP A 455 -3.55 26.86 37.85
CA ASP A 455 -3.59 27.10 39.31
C ASP A 455 -2.24 26.82 40.00
N ASP A 456 -1.23 26.24 39.30
CA ASP A 456 0.07 25.98 39.88
C ASP A 456 0.85 27.28 40.11
N PRO A 457 1.66 27.37 41.21
CA PRO A 457 2.33 28.61 41.60
C PRO A 457 3.38 29.10 40.58
N GLN A 458 3.78 28.25 39.62
CA GLN A 458 4.82 28.56 38.63
C GLN A 458 4.33 29.29 37.37
N ASP A 459 3.03 29.54 37.19
CA ASP A 459 2.44 30.12 35.98
C ASP A 459 2.85 29.34 34.71
N ILE A 460 2.12 28.28 34.40
CA ILE A 460 2.41 27.38 33.30
C ILE A 460 2.59 28.08 31.95
N GLN A 461 1.82 29.14 31.69
CA GLN A 461 1.94 29.88 30.44
C GLN A 461 3.28 30.62 30.33
N SER A 462 3.72 31.23 31.44
CA SER A 462 5.04 31.85 31.52
C SER A 462 6.16 30.82 31.29
N GLN A 463 6.06 29.61 31.86
CA GLN A 463 7.03 28.54 31.63
C GLN A 463 7.07 28.09 30.16
N ILE A 464 5.90 27.92 29.53
CA ILE A 464 5.79 27.57 28.10
C ILE A 464 6.44 28.66 27.22
N ASP A 465 6.15 29.92 27.49
CA ASP A 465 6.66 31.02 26.67
C ASP A 465 8.18 31.17 26.78
N GLN A 466 8.76 31.02 27.98
CA GLN A 466 10.19 31.01 28.19
C GLN A 466 10.91 29.90 27.41
N LEU A 467 10.35 28.68 27.39
CA LEU A 467 10.89 27.54 26.64
C LEU A 467 10.77 27.78 25.14
N LYS A 468 9.62 28.26 24.65
CA LYS A 468 9.41 28.59 23.23
C LYS A 468 10.37 29.68 22.77
N ASP A 469 10.60 30.72 23.57
CA ASP A 469 11.57 31.78 23.29
C ASP A 469 13.03 31.28 23.24
N ALA A 470 13.31 30.15 23.88
CA ALA A 470 14.58 29.44 23.76
C ALA A 470 14.63 28.53 22.52
N GLY A 471 13.52 28.41 21.77
CA GLY A 471 13.37 27.59 20.58
C GLY A 471 13.12 26.13 20.89
N VAL A 472 12.43 25.83 21.98
CA VAL A 472 11.96 24.50 22.37
C VAL A 472 10.60 24.22 21.80
N SER A 473 10.36 23.05 21.23
CA SER A 473 9.03 22.54 20.90
C SER A 473 8.38 22.02 22.17
N VAL A 474 7.27 22.65 22.62
CA VAL A 474 6.63 22.34 23.91
C VAL A 474 5.31 21.63 23.69
N PHE A 475 5.12 20.49 24.37
CA PHE A 475 3.94 19.64 24.31
C PHE A 475 3.34 19.44 25.72
N ARG A 476 2.02 19.13 25.75
CA ARG A 476 1.28 18.95 27.01
C ARG A 476 1.17 17.48 27.41
N THR A 477 1.47 16.55 26.50
CA THR A 477 1.36 15.11 26.71
C THR A 477 2.57 14.37 26.13
N ALA A 478 2.87 13.20 26.71
CA ALA A 478 3.88 12.30 26.16
C ALA A 478 3.53 11.85 24.74
N THR A 479 2.25 11.60 24.48
CA THR A 479 1.75 11.20 23.15
C THR A 479 2.11 12.22 22.07
N GLU A 480 1.85 13.51 22.30
CA GLU A 480 2.18 14.59 21.35
C GLU A 480 3.69 14.69 21.10
N ALA A 481 4.52 14.59 22.14
CA ALA A 481 5.98 14.62 22.02
C ALA A 481 6.50 13.39 21.27
N VAL A 482 5.98 12.20 21.57
CA VAL A 482 6.32 10.94 20.88
C VAL A 482 5.95 11.01 19.40
N GLU A 483 4.76 11.49 19.06
CA GLU A 483 4.33 11.68 17.67
C GLU A 483 5.28 12.62 16.92
N TYR A 484 5.60 13.75 17.53
CA TYR A 484 6.52 14.73 16.97
C TYR A 484 7.91 14.13 16.68
N ILE A 485 8.43 13.31 17.60
CA ILE A 485 9.75 12.66 17.47
C ILE A 485 9.69 11.54 16.43
N SER A 486 8.69 10.66 16.52
CA SER A 486 8.54 9.52 15.62
C SER A 486 8.47 9.93 14.14
N LEU A 487 7.82 11.05 13.85
CA LEU A 487 7.74 11.61 12.52
C LEU A 487 9.08 12.12 11.98
N ARG A 488 10.06 12.42 12.84
CA ARG A 488 11.38 12.95 12.44
C ARG A 488 12.43 11.86 12.24
N PHE A 489 12.35 10.78 13.00
CA PHE A 489 13.39 9.76 13.03
C PHE A 489 13.10 8.52 12.20
N GLY A 490 11.86 8.30 11.73
CA GLY A 490 11.45 7.17 10.88
C GLY A 490 11.89 5.81 11.41
N ALA A 491 10.99 4.84 11.49
CA ALA A 491 11.30 3.51 11.99
C ALA A 491 12.18 2.72 11.01
N SER A 492 13.27 2.16 11.50
CA SER A 492 14.06 1.15 10.80
C SER A 492 13.78 -0.22 11.43
N THR A 493 12.83 -0.96 10.87
CA THR A 493 12.74 -2.41 11.11
C THR A 493 13.29 -3.13 9.90
N LEU A 494 14.38 -3.87 10.08
CA LEU A 494 14.91 -4.78 9.08
C LEU A 494 13.92 -5.95 8.98
N SER A 495 13.21 -6.07 7.86
CA SER A 495 12.49 -7.28 7.48
C SER A 495 13.51 -8.33 7.06
N GLU A 496 13.32 -9.59 7.45
CA GLU A 496 14.14 -10.73 6.98
C GLU A 496 13.83 -11.09 5.51
N ASP A 497 12.80 -10.50 4.93
CA ASP A 497 12.36 -10.75 3.56
C ASP A 497 13.24 -9.99 2.55
N VAL A 498 13.35 -10.54 1.32
CA VAL A 498 14.02 -9.84 0.22
C VAL A 498 13.16 -8.63 -0.16
N PRO A 499 13.67 -7.40 0.02
CA PRO A 499 12.89 -6.21 -0.26
C PRO A 499 12.60 -6.08 -1.76
N VAL A 500 11.44 -5.54 -2.11
CA VAL A 500 11.11 -5.19 -3.49
C VAL A 500 12.07 -4.10 -3.96
N ASP A 501 12.63 -4.25 -5.17
CA ASP A 501 13.56 -3.28 -5.74
C ASP A 501 12.84 -1.97 -6.10
N LEU A 502 13.10 -0.92 -5.32
CA LEU A 502 12.51 0.39 -5.49
C LEU A 502 13.00 1.08 -6.78
N ASP A 503 14.25 0.90 -7.16
CA ASP A 503 14.80 1.53 -8.37
C ASP A 503 14.17 0.94 -9.63
N GLN A 504 13.84 -0.35 -9.61
CA GLN A 504 13.10 -1.00 -10.70
C GLN A 504 11.67 -0.44 -10.82
N LEU A 505 10.99 -0.14 -9.71
CA LEU A 505 9.66 0.47 -9.75
C LEU A 505 9.66 1.91 -10.28
N LYS A 506 10.75 2.65 -10.07
CA LYS A 506 10.89 4.04 -10.54
C LYS A 506 11.25 4.16 -12.01
N GLN A 507 11.65 3.07 -12.65
CA GLN A 507 11.88 3.07 -14.10
C GLN A 507 10.58 3.32 -14.87
N PRO A 508 10.66 3.84 -16.11
CA PRO A 508 9.49 3.92 -16.98
C PRO A 508 8.79 2.57 -17.06
N LEU A 509 7.48 2.57 -16.91
CA LEU A 509 6.71 1.33 -16.90
C LEU A 509 6.78 0.64 -18.25
N ALA A 510 7.24 -0.61 -18.25
CA ALA A 510 7.32 -1.48 -19.41
C ALA A 510 6.59 -2.80 -19.12
N VAL A 511 5.54 -3.12 -19.88
CA VAL A 511 4.57 -4.16 -19.56
C VAL A 511 4.41 -5.18 -20.67
N ILE A 512 4.43 -6.45 -20.31
CA ILE A 512 3.97 -7.54 -21.18
C ILE A 512 2.49 -7.79 -20.83
N ASN A 513 1.58 -7.52 -21.75
CA ASN A 513 0.15 -7.76 -21.58
C ASN A 513 -0.24 -9.15 -22.10
N VAL A 514 -0.87 -9.96 -21.25
CA VAL A 514 -1.31 -11.33 -21.57
C VAL A 514 -2.80 -11.47 -21.28
N GLY A 515 -3.63 -11.42 -22.31
CA GLY A 515 -5.11 -11.53 -22.21
C GLY A 515 -5.82 -10.38 -22.91
N LEU A 516 -6.52 -9.52 -22.17
CA LEU A 516 -7.34 -8.43 -22.72
C LEU A 516 -6.49 -7.41 -23.50
N GLU A 517 -6.72 -7.27 -24.80
CA GLU A 517 -6.03 -6.31 -25.65
C GLU A 517 -6.32 -4.85 -25.26
N SER A 518 -7.51 -4.57 -24.72
CA SER A 518 -7.89 -3.25 -24.22
C SER A 518 -6.98 -2.71 -23.11
N PHE A 519 -6.35 -3.58 -22.34
CA PHE A 519 -5.33 -3.17 -21.36
C PHE A 519 -4.02 -2.77 -22.01
N TYR A 520 -3.61 -3.43 -23.11
CA TYR A 520 -2.50 -3.00 -23.92
C TYR A 520 -2.74 -1.61 -24.54
N GLU A 521 -3.94 -1.40 -25.12
CA GLU A 521 -4.35 -0.10 -25.66
C GLU A 521 -4.34 1.00 -24.57
N SER A 522 -4.83 0.67 -23.38
CA SER A 522 -4.83 1.59 -22.23
C SER A 522 -3.42 1.99 -21.81
N LEU A 523 -2.50 1.02 -21.71
CA LEU A 523 -1.10 1.27 -21.34
C LEU A 523 -0.38 2.16 -22.38
N THR A 524 -0.51 1.84 -23.66
CA THR A 524 0.10 2.61 -24.76
C THR A 524 -0.46 4.02 -24.85
N SER A 525 -1.76 4.20 -24.62
CA SER A 525 -2.42 5.52 -24.58
C SER A 525 -1.94 6.42 -23.42
N GLN A 526 -1.32 5.84 -22.40
CA GLN A 526 -0.70 6.53 -21.28
C GLN A 526 0.81 6.78 -21.49
N GLY A 527 1.37 6.34 -22.64
CA GLY A 527 2.78 6.48 -22.96
C GLY A 527 3.69 5.40 -22.36
N ALA A 528 3.13 4.34 -21.77
CA ALA A 528 3.90 3.20 -21.29
C ALA A 528 4.37 2.33 -22.47
N GLN A 529 5.55 1.72 -22.34
CA GLN A 529 5.99 0.70 -23.27
C GLN A 529 5.23 -0.59 -23.01
N ALA A 530 4.63 -1.16 -24.03
CA ALA A 530 3.88 -2.41 -23.87
C ALA A 530 4.05 -3.34 -25.06
N VAL A 531 3.98 -4.64 -24.81
CA VAL A 531 3.90 -5.70 -25.83
C VAL A 531 2.71 -6.58 -25.48
N HIS A 532 1.85 -6.82 -26.46
CA HIS A 532 0.71 -7.71 -26.31
C HIS A 532 1.03 -9.12 -26.79
N VAL A 533 0.75 -10.13 -25.96
CA VAL A 533 0.90 -11.55 -26.30
C VAL A 533 -0.40 -12.06 -26.90
N GLU A 534 -0.37 -12.55 -28.14
CA GLU A 534 -1.50 -13.31 -28.73
C GLU A 534 -1.65 -14.65 -28.00
N TRP A 535 -2.16 -14.56 -26.77
CA TRP A 535 -2.28 -15.73 -25.92
C TRP A 535 -3.40 -16.66 -26.37
N ARG A 536 -3.16 -17.95 -26.30
CA ARG A 536 -4.14 -19.01 -26.55
C ARG A 536 -4.04 -20.07 -25.47
N PRO A 537 -5.17 -20.66 -25.03
CA PRO A 537 -5.15 -21.72 -24.04
C PRO A 537 -4.28 -22.90 -24.53
N PRO A 538 -3.47 -23.50 -23.65
CA PRO A 538 -2.67 -24.68 -23.98
C PRO A 538 -3.52 -25.81 -24.57
N ALA A 539 -3.01 -26.47 -25.63
CA ALA A 539 -3.71 -27.54 -26.34
C ALA A 539 -5.13 -27.17 -26.86
N GLY A 540 -5.35 -25.89 -27.17
CA GLY A 540 -6.68 -25.41 -27.60
C GLY A 540 -7.78 -25.55 -26.54
N GLY A 541 -7.40 -25.58 -25.24
CA GLY A 541 -8.34 -25.75 -24.11
C GLY A 541 -8.63 -27.21 -23.75
N ASN A 542 -8.03 -28.18 -24.44
CA ASN A 542 -8.22 -29.59 -24.10
C ASN A 542 -7.42 -29.99 -22.85
N GLU A 543 -8.11 -30.16 -21.71
CA GLU A 543 -7.49 -30.45 -20.40
C GLU A 543 -6.64 -31.74 -20.39
N LYS A 544 -7.10 -32.80 -21.07
CA LYS A 544 -6.36 -34.07 -21.14
C LYS A 544 -5.04 -33.91 -21.90
N MET A 545 -5.08 -33.16 -23.01
CA MET A 545 -3.91 -32.87 -23.82
C MET A 545 -2.96 -31.89 -23.10
N ALA A 546 -3.51 -30.89 -22.41
CA ALA A 546 -2.74 -29.94 -21.60
C ALA A 546 -2.01 -30.63 -20.45
N ALA A 547 -2.67 -31.56 -19.76
CA ALA A 547 -2.05 -32.39 -18.71
C ALA A 547 -0.94 -33.32 -19.24
N LEU A 548 -1.10 -33.84 -20.46
CA LEU A 548 -0.06 -34.65 -21.12
C LEU A 548 1.16 -33.81 -21.49
N LEU A 549 0.94 -32.62 -22.05
CA LEU A 549 2.01 -31.68 -22.39
C LEU A 549 2.77 -31.16 -21.16
N ALA A 550 2.06 -30.95 -20.02
CA ALA A 550 2.68 -30.57 -18.77
C ALA A 550 3.59 -31.68 -18.19
N LYS A 551 3.22 -32.96 -18.37
CA LYS A 551 4.07 -34.12 -18.00
C LYS A 551 5.29 -34.28 -18.90
N MET A 552 5.25 -33.83 -20.15
CA MET A 552 6.37 -33.90 -21.09
C MET A 552 7.37 -32.75 -20.93
N LYS A 553 7.01 -31.67 -20.23
CA LYS A 553 7.89 -30.52 -19.92
C LYS A 553 8.70 -30.69 -18.63
N LYS A 554 8.42 -31.73 -17.83
CA LYS A 554 9.23 -32.18 -16.70
C LYS A 554 10.27 -33.21 -17.16
#